data_ca4f888c6b6002380cb6c90ed8669acf
#
_entry.id   ca4f888c6b6002380cb6c90ed8669acf
#
_cell.length_a   1.000
_cell.length_b   1.000
_cell.length_c   1.000
_cell.angle_alpha   90.00
_cell.angle_beta   90.00
_cell.angle_gamma   90.00
#
_symmetry.space_group_name_H-M   'P 1'
#
loop_
_entity.id
_entity.type
_entity.pdbx_description
1 polymer ?
#
loop_
_entity_poly.entity_id
_entity_poly.type
_entity_poly.pdbx_seq_one_letter_code
_entity_poly.pdbx_strand_id
1 'polypeptide(L)' 'MAMSKKDFIALADEIRLHNTDPVMPKFTIGHLSSLADFCQSQNPNFNRERWLGYIAGTNGPSGGKQ' A
#
# COMPACT_ATOMS: atom_id res chain seq x y z
N MET A 1 15.28 1.55 10.99
CA MET A 1 15.61 1.99 9.64
C MET A 1 14.34 2.47 8.95
N ALA A 2 14.37 3.66 8.34
CA ALA A 2 13.18 4.21 7.70
C ALA A 2 12.89 3.49 6.38
N MET A 3 11.62 3.30 6.07
CA MET A 3 11.19 2.72 4.80
C MET A 3 11.28 3.78 3.71
N SER A 4 11.68 3.36 2.52
CA SER A 4 11.73 4.23 1.35
C SER A 4 10.49 4.02 0.48
N LYS A 5 10.32 4.86 -0.54
CA LYS A 5 9.25 4.70 -1.52
C LYS A 5 9.25 3.31 -2.14
N LYS A 6 10.42 2.76 -2.40
CA LYS A 6 10.57 1.43 -2.97
C LYS A 6 10.00 0.37 -2.03
N ASP A 7 10.24 0.53 -0.72
CA ASP A 7 9.72 -0.41 0.28
C ASP A 7 8.20 -0.33 0.36
N PHE A 8 7.65 0.87 0.28
CA PHE A 8 6.19 1.05 0.31
C PHE A 8 5.51 0.39 -0.89
N ILE A 9 6.12 0.51 -2.07
CA ILE A 9 5.60 -0.11 -3.28
C ILE A 9 5.70 -1.63 -3.18
N ALA A 10 6.81 -2.15 -2.67
CA ALA A 10 6.99 -3.59 -2.49
C ALA A 10 5.92 -4.16 -1.55
N LEU A 11 5.64 -3.46 -0.45
CA LEU A 11 4.59 -3.87 0.48
C LEU A 11 3.21 -3.85 -0.19
N ALA A 12 2.93 -2.81 -0.95
CA ALA A 12 1.65 -2.71 -1.66
C ALA A 12 1.49 -3.83 -2.68
N ASP A 13 2.56 -4.21 -3.37
CA ASP A 13 2.52 -5.31 -4.33
C ASP A 13 2.20 -6.63 -3.64
N GLU A 14 2.78 -6.88 -2.48
CA GLU A 14 2.49 -8.08 -1.71
C GLU A 14 1.02 -8.12 -1.28
N ILE A 15 0.48 -6.99 -0.85
CA ILE A 15 -0.93 -6.91 -0.46
C ILE A 15 -1.83 -7.17 -1.67
N ARG A 16 -1.50 -6.59 -2.81
CA ARG A 16 -2.28 -6.82 -4.04
C ARG A 16 -2.26 -8.29 -4.44
N LEU A 17 -1.09 -8.92 -4.37
CA LEU A 17 -0.95 -10.34 -4.69
C LEU A 17 -1.81 -11.18 -3.74
N HIS A 18 -1.75 -10.88 -2.44
CA HIS A 18 -2.56 -11.57 -1.44
C HIS A 18 -4.06 -11.44 -1.74
N ASN A 19 -4.49 -10.24 -2.11
CA ASN A 19 -5.90 -9.97 -2.39
C ASN A 19 -6.42 -10.65 -3.65
N THR A 20 -5.55 -11.15 -4.52
CA THR A 20 -5.97 -11.91 -5.70
C THR A 20 -6.17 -13.39 -5.39
N ASP A 21 -5.74 -13.86 -4.22
CA ASP A 21 -5.89 -15.26 -3.83
C ASP A 21 -7.36 -15.53 -3.45
N PRO A 22 -8.06 -16.43 -4.16
CA PRO A 22 -9.47 -16.68 -3.87
C PRO A 22 -9.69 -17.46 -2.56
N VAL A 23 -8.65 -18.07 -2.02
CA VAL A 23 -8.74 -18.91 -0.81
C VAL A 23 -8.53 -18.09 0.46
N MET A 24 -7.63 -17.10 0.39
CA MET A 24 -7.25 -16.31 1.57
C MET A 24 -8.14 -15.08 1.73
N PRO A 25 -8.46 -14.70 2.98
CA PRO A 25 -9.21 -13.47 3.22
C PRO A 25 -8.46 -12.25 2.69
N LYS A 26 -9.19 -11.32 2.11
CA LYS A 26 -8.59 -10.09 1.58
C LYS A 26 -8.33 -9.11 2.71
N PHE A 27 -7.33 -8.24 2.51
CA PHE A 27 -7.10 -7.12 3.41
C PHE A 27 -8.29 -6.16 3.32
N THR A 28 -8.87 -5.82 4.47
CA THR A 28 -9.95 -4.85 4.52
C THR A 28 -9.38 -3.44 4.50
N ILE A 29 -10.23 -2.44 4.23
CA ILE A 29 -9.81 -1.04 4.28
C ILE A 29 -9.29 -0.66 5.68
N GLY A 30 -9.87 -1.24 6.73
CA GLY A 30 -9.39 -1.02 8.09
C GLY A 30 -7.96 -1.54 8.30
N HIS A 31 -7.69 -2.73 7.80
CA HIS A 31 -6.34 -3.30 7.87
C HIS A 31 -5.34 -2.45 7.10
N LEU A 32 -5.72 -2.02 5.90
CA LEU A 32 -4.86 -1.19 5.05
C LEU A 32 -4.60 0.17 5.69
N SER A 33 -5.61 0.74 6.33
CA SER A 33 -5.46 2.01 7.03
C SER A 33 -4.43 1.90 8.17
N SER A 34 -4.48 0.82 8.94
CA SER A 34 -3.52 0.57 10.01
C SER A 34 -2.11 0.43 9.47
N LEU A 35 -1.95 -0.28 8.36
CA LEU A 35 -0.65 -0.43 7.71
C LEU A 35 -0.13 0.91 7.18
N ALA A 36 -1.03 1.73 6.63
CA ALA A 36 -0.67 3.06 6.16
C ALA A 36 -0.19 3.95 7.30
N ASP A 37 -0.84 3.86 8.45
CA ASP A 37 -0.40 4.60 9.65
C ASP A 37 1.00 4.19 10.04
N PHE A 38 1.29 2.89 10.04
CA PHE A 38 2.63 2.39 10.32
C PHE A 38 3.65 2.94 9.32
N CYS A 39 3.34 2.87 8.03
CA CYS A 39 4.23 3.37 6.99
C CYS A 39 4.53 4.86 7.20
N GLN A 40 3.52 5.63 7.55
CA GLN A 40 3.70 7.06 7.79
C GLN A 40 4.58 7.33 9.01
N SER A 41 4.52 6.46 10.02
CA SER A 41 5.41 6.58 11.17
C SER A 41 6.87 6.30 10.81
N GLN A 42 7.11 5.52 9.77
CA GLN A 42 8.47 5.20 9.30
C GLN A 42 9.04 6.27 8.38
N ASN A 43 8.19 7.01 7.69
CA ASN A 43 8.62 8.05 6.76
C ASN A 43 7.56 9.14 6.68
N PRO A 44 7.83 10.36 7.17
CA PRO A 44 6.85 11.45 7.16
C PRO A 44 6.45 11.91 5.76
N ASN A 45 7.23 11.55 4.74
CA ASN A 45 6.91 11.88 3.35
C ASN A 45 6.00 10.84 2.70
N PHE A 46 5.61 9.80 3.44
CA PHE A 46 4.72 8.77 2.92
C PHE A 46 3.36 9.37 2.57
N ASN A 47 2.86 9.08 1.38
CA ASN A 47 1.56 9.54 0.92
C ASN A 47 0.57 8.37 1.00
N ARG A 48 -0.25 8.36 2.06
CA ARG A 48 -1.16 7.24 2.30
C ARG A 48 -2.26 7.12 1.25
N GLU A 49 -2.77 8.24 0.74
CA GLU A 49 -3.82 8.21 -0.28
C GLU A 49 -3.31 7.58 -1.57
N ARG A 50 -2.10 7.95 -1.98
CA ARG A 50 -1.48 7.41 -3.17
C ARG A 50 -1.20 5.91 -3.02
N TRP A 51 -0.72 5.51 -1.84
CA TRP A 51 -0.40 4.13 -1.55
C TRP A 51 -1.67 3.27 -1.53
N LEU A 52 -2.71 3.74 -0.84
CA LEU A 52 -3.99 3.03 -0.79
C LEU A 52 -4.63 2.95 -2.18
N GLY A 53 -4.52 4.01 -2.97
CA GLY A 53 -5.02 4.02 -4.36
C GLY A 53 -4.28 3.03 -5.24
N TYR A 54 -2.98 2.90 -5.06
CA TYR A 54 -2.20 1.91 -5.79
C TYR A 54 -2.67 0.48 -5.47
N ILE A 55 -2.91 0.19 -4.18
CA ILE A 55 -3.41 -1.13 -3.77
C ILE A 55 -4.79 -1.39 -4.35
N ALA A 56 -5.64 -0.38 -4.40
CA ALA A 56 -6.98 -0.48 -4.98
C ALA A 56 -6.97 -0.53 -6.50
N GLY A 57 -5.83 -0.25 -7.13
CA GLY A 57 -5.70 -0.27 -8.58
C GLY A 57 -6.11 1.02 -9.28
N THR A 58 -6.30 2.11 -8.54
CA THR A 58 -6.70 3.39 -9.12
C THR A 58 -5.52 4.28 -9.47
N ASN A 59 -4.34 4.03 -8.88
CA ASN A 59 -3.12 4.80 -9.15
C ASN A 59 -2.00 3.87 -9.57
N GLY A 60 -1.04 4.41 -10.33
CA GLY A 60 0.19 3.70 -10.62
C GLY A 60 1.20 3.82 -9.48
N PRO A 61 2.32 3.07 -9.57
CA PRO A 61 3.32 3.06 -8.48
C PRO A 61 3.96 4.42 -8.25
N SER A 62 4.01 5.27 -9.25
CA SER A 62 4.53 6.63 -9.10
C SER A 62 3.47 7.61 -8.59
N GLY A 63 2.23 7.14 -8.41
CA GLY A 63 1.13 7.95 -7.93
C GLY A 63 0.49 8.81 -9.01
N GLY A 64 0.94 8.70 -10.24
CA GLY A 64 0.34 9.40 -11.35
C GLY A 64 -0.74 8.58 -12.03
N LYS A 65 -1.27 9.11 -13.11
CA LYS A 65 -2.22 8.37 -13.93
C LYS A 65 -1.53 7.23 -14.64
N GLN A 66 -2.28 6.19 -14.81
CA GLN A 66 -1.82 5.05 -15.61
C GLN A 66 -1.73 5.42 -17.07
#